data_a1fa4aa38ac0086eaf5fd2be3b05e6b2
#
_entry.id   a1fa4aa38ac0086eaf5fd2be3b05e6b2
#
_cell.length_a   1.000
_cell.length_b   1.000
_cell.length_c   1.000
_cell.angle_alpha   90.00
_cell.angle_beta   90.00
_cell.angle_gamma   90.00
#
_symmetry.space_group_name_H-M   'P 1'
#
loop_
_entity.id
_entity.type
_entity.pdbx_description
1 polymer ?
#
loop_
_entity_poly.entity_id
_entity_poly.type
_entity_poly.pdbx_seq_one_letter_code
_entity_poly.pdbx_strand_id
1 'polypeptide(L)'
;SSSNRAQILGERYGVKVIPAVELSAWDKKRNSKVHILCYAPQKPDRLEGLCLKSCQIRKDCAKEMIEKVMARYPIPADAVLHYTKSSKSIFKQHIMRALVNYGYATELYGSVNDKLFAYPNGECLVTREYPDVNFVLDLIHSAKGVAVMAHPVMFNNTELLLELIEAGKLDGIEAYHYSATPTQQQKLVDIAKEHDLIVTGGSDFHGLYNETMTHIGSMTTDKENLDKLFKLIHINSQKANKAAVKTEK
;
A
#
# COMPACT_ATOMS: atom_id res chain seq x y z
N SER A 1 -10.94 -12.69 -0.33
CA SER A 1 -10.23 -11.40 -0.21
C SER A 1 -10.98 -10.31 -0.96
N SER A 2 -10.70 -9.04 -0.65
CA SER A 2 -11.25 -7.89 -1.40
C SER A 2 -10.86 -7.93 -2.88
N SER A 3 -9.66 -8.41 -3.18
CA SER A 3 -9.18 -8.60 -4.55
C SER A 3 -10.05 -9.59 -5.34
N ASN A 4 -10.41 -10.74 -4.78
CA ASN A 4 -11.29 -11.71 -5.46
C ASN A 4 -12.69 -11.12 -5.71
N ARG A 5 -13.23 -10.37 -4.74
CA ARG A 5 -14.51 -9.70 -4.93
C ARG A 5 -14.44 -8.65 -6.04
N ALA A 6 -13.36 -7.87 -6.10
CA ALA A 6 -13.13 -6.89 -7.15
C ALA A 6 -13.02 -7.56 -8.53
N GLN A 7 -12.34 -8.71 -8.64
CA GLN A 7 -12.25 -9.46 -9.90
C GLN A 7 -13.64 -9.94 -10.37
N ILE A 8 -14.45 -10.55 -9.50
CA ILE A 8 -15.81 -10.99 -9.81
C ILE A 8 -16.69 -9.82 -10.28
N LEU A 9 -16.60 -8.67 -9.61
CA LEU A 9 -17.32 -7.46 -10.01
C LEU A 9 -16.79 -6.92 -11.34
N GLY A 10 -15.46 -6.93 -11.53
CA GLY A 10 -14.83 -6.51 -12.78
C GLY A 10 -15.34 -7.32 -13.98
N GLU A 11 -15.37 -8.64 -13.87
CA GLU A 11 -15.95 -9.53 -14.91
C GLU A 11 -17.39 -9.16 -15.23
N ARG A 12 -18.21 -8.90 -14.20
CA ARG A 12 -19.62 -8.53 -14.36
C ARG A 12 -19.81 -7.19 -15.08
N TYR A 13 -18.91 -6.24 -14.87
CA TYR A 13 -19.02 -4.89 -15.44
C TYR A 13 -18.06 -4.61 -16.60
N GLY A 14 -17.38 -5.64 -17.12
CA GLY A 14 -16.46 -5.50 -18.26
C GLY A 14 -15.17 -4.75 -17.91
N VAL A 15 -14.77 -4.74 -16.63
CA VAL A 15 -13.54 -4.10 -16.15
C VAL A 15 -12.51 -5.16 -15.79
N LYS A 16 -11.34 -5.13 -16.43
CA LYS A 16 -10.24 -6.04 -16.10
C LYS A 16 -9.56 -5.59 -14.81
N VAL A 17 -9.70 -6.38 -13.76
CA VAL A 17 -9.07 -6.14 -12.46
C VAL A 17 -7.75 -6.91 -12.35
N ILE A 18 -6.65 -6.21 -12.08
CA ILE A 18 -5.34 -6.80 -11.80
C ILE A 18 -5.24 -7.03 -10.29
N PRO A 19 -5.13 -8.28 -9.80
CA PRO A 19 -4.93 -8.54 -8.38
C PRO A 19 -3.58 -7.97 -7.94
N ALA A 20 -3.60 -7.17 -6.87
CA ALA A 20 -2.41 -6.54 -6.34
C ALA A 20 -2.48 -6.38 -4.83
N VAL A 21 -1.33 -6.11 -4.21
CA VAL A 21 -1.22 -5.73 -2.80
C VAL A 21 -0.15 -4.67 -2.64
N GLU A 22 -0.43 -3.68 -1.79
CA GLU A 22 0.55 -2.70 -1.33
C GLU A 22 1.15 -3.17 0.00
N LEU A 23 2.47 -3.31 0.02
CA LEU A 23 3.24 -3.79 1.16
C LEU A 23 4.04 -2.63 1.76
N SER A 24 3.80 -2.36 3.05
CA SER A 24 4.61 -1.39 3.80
C SER A 24 5.92 -2.02 4.22
N ALA A 25 7.02 -1.31 4.00
CA ALA A 25 8.38 -1.68 4.35
C ALA A 25 9.14 -0.51 4.99
N TRP A 26 10.36 -0.76 5.41
CA TRP A 26 11.24 0.23 6.04
C TRP A 26 12.63 0.22 5.41
N ASP A 27 13.12 1.39 5.04
CA ASP A 27 14.53 1.60 4.73
C ASP A 27 15.28 1.94 6.02
N LYS A 28 16.06 0.99 6.52
CA LYS A 28 16.84 1.17 7.75
C LYS A 28 17.94 2.20 7.61
N LYS A 29 18.53 2.33 6.42
CA LYS A 29 19.64 3.25 6.16
C LYS A 29 19.19 4.70 6.27
N ARG A 30 18.00 5.03 5.75
CA ARG A 30 17.44 6.39 5.75
C ARG A 30 16.38 6.61 6.82
N ASN A 31 16.08 5.57 7.61
CA ASN A 31 15.05 5.60 8.64
C ASN A 31 13.70 6.08 8.06
N SER A 32 13.32 5.58 6.89
CA SER A 32 12.13 6.01 6.17
C SER A 32 11.19 4.87 5.84
N LYS A 33 9.89 5.19 5.83
CA LYS A 33 8.84 4.28 5.38
C LYS A 33 8.84 4.22 3.85
N VAL A 34 8.59 3.04 3.32
CA VAL A 34 8.44 2.82 1.88
C VAL A 34 7.28 1.89 1.61
N HIS A 35 6.58 2.11 0.51
CA HIS A 35 5.54 1.21 0.04
C HIS A 35 5.96 0.58 -1.29
N ILE A 36 5.71 -0.73 -1.41
CA ILE A 36 5.97 -1.50 -2.63
C ILE A 36 4.67 -2.15 -3.07
N LEU A 37 4.26 -1.87 -4.30
CA LEU A 37 3.16 -2.54 -4.96
C LEU A 37 3.64 -3.87 -5.52
N CYS A 38 2.89 -4.92 -5.27
CA CYS A 38 3.07 -6.22 -5.89
C CYS A 38 1.88 -6.49 -6.80
N TYR A 39 2.08 -6.37 -8.12
CA TYR A 39 1.04 -6.69 -9.10
C TYR A 39 1.07 -8.16 -9.48
N ALA A 40 -0.11 -8.76 -9.58
CA ALA A 40 -0.38 -10.10 -10.10
C ALA A 40 0.59 -11.19 -9.61
N PRO A 41 0.79 -11.37 -8.28
CA PRO A 41 1.64 -12.44 -7.77
C PRO A 41 1.13 -13.81 -8.24
N GLN A 42 2.00 -14.59 -8.89
CA GLN A 42 1.65 -15.92 -9.42
C GLN A 42 1.67 -17.00 -8.32
N LYS A 43 2.34 -16.71 -7.19
CA LYS A 43 2.43 -17.55 -5.98
C LYS A 43 2.07 -16.71 -4.76
N PRO A 44 0.78 -16.31 -4.60
CA PRO A 44 0.33 -15.41 -3.54
C PRO A 44 0.54 -15.98 -2.13
N ASP A 45 0.57 -17.30 -1.97
CA ASP A 45 0.92 -18.01 -0.75
C ASP A 45 2.26 -17.56 -0.15
N ARG A 46 3.22 -17.19 -0.99
CA ARG A 46 4.51 -16.65 -0.56
C ARG A 46 4.39 -15.33 0.23
N LEU A 47 3.35 -14.55 -0.05
CA LEU A 47 3.10 -13.26 0.62
C LEU A 47 2.20 -13.39 1.85
N GLU A 48 1.50 -14.51 2.00
CA GLU A 48 0.45 -14.68 3.01
C GLU A 48 0.99 -14.50 4.43
N GLY A 49 2.13 -15.12 4.75
CA GLY A 49 2.74 -15.00 6.07
C GLY A 49 3.07 -13.55 6.45
N LEU A 50 3.62 -12.76 5.52
CA LEU A 50 3.89 -11.34 5.73
C LEU A 50 2.59 -10.56 5.92
N CYS A 51 1.59 -10.80 5.09
CA CYS A 51 0.30 -10.12 5.17
C CYS A 51 -0.42 -10.43 6.50
N LEU A 52 -0.44 -11.68 6.94
CA LEU A 52 -1.04 -12.10 8.21
C LEU A 52 -0.32 -11.46 9.40
N LYS A 53 1.02 -11.51 9.42
CA LYS A 53 1.83 -10.86 10.46
C LYS A 53 1.58 -9.35 10.52
N SER A 54 1.54 -8.68 9.36
CA SER A 54 1.27 -7.24 9.27
C SER A 54 -0.14 -6.88 9.76
N CYS A 55 -1.15 -7.71 9.46
CA CYS A 55 -2.50 -7.54 9.96
C CYS A 55 -2.57 -7.72 11.49
N GLN A 56 -1.86 -8.71 12.04
CA GLN A 56 -1.85 -8.96 13.49
C GLN A 56 -1.19 -7.80 14.24
N ILE A 57 0.01 -7.39 13.83
CA ILE A 57 0.73 -6.25 14.42
C ILE A 57 -0.15 -4.99 14.39
N ARG A 58 -0.83 -4.73 13.26
CA ARG A 58 -1.73 -3.59 13.14
C ARG A 58 -2.91 -3.65 14.12
N LYS A 59 -3.48 -4.85 14.34
CA LYS A 59 -4.56 -5.04 15.31
C LYS A 59 -4.07 -4.78 16.75
N ASP A 60 -2.88 -5.26 17.10
CA ASP A 60 -2.33 -5.11 18.44
C ASP A 60 -2.01 -3.64 18.74
N CYS A 61 -1.35 -2.93 17.81
CA CYS A 61 -1.16 -1.48 17.92
C CYS A 61 -2.50 -0.72 18.03
N ALA A 62 -3.51 -1.13 17.26
CA ALA A 62 -4.80 -0.47 17.29
C ALA A 62 -5.53 -0.66 18.62
N LYS A 63 -5.44 -1.84 19.26
CA LYS A 63 -5.99 -2.07 20.59
C LYS A 63 -5.40 -1.10 21.61
N GLU A 64 -4.06 -0.99 21.62
CA GLU A 64 -3.38 -0.06 22.52
C GLU A 64 -3.75 1.40 22.22
N MET A 65 -3.86 1.79 20.94
CA MET A 65 -4.34 3.13 20.57
C MET A 65 -5.76 3.39 21.06
N ILE A 66 -6.67 2.41 20.96
CA ILE A 66 -8.05 2.53 21.47
C ILE A 66 -8.04 2.72 22.98
N GLU A 67 -7.27 1.95 23.74
CA GLU A 67 -7.14 2.09 25.20
C GLU A 67 -6.64 3.49 25.60
N LYS A 68 -5.61 4.00 24.91
CA LYS A 68 -5.08 5.36 25.11
C LYS A 68 -6.14 6.44 24.82
N VAL A 69 -6.96 6.25 23.79
CA VAL A 69 -8.05 7.17 23.42
C VAL A 69 -9.16 7.10 24.44
N MET A 70 -9.58 5.91 24.87
CA MET A 70 -10.63 5.74 25.90
C MET A 70 -10.24 6.36 27.24
N ALA A 71 -8.97 6.40 27.58
CA ALA A 71 -8.49 7.10 28.78
C ALA A 71 -8.63 8.63 28.71
N ARG A 72 -8.84 9.20 27.51
CA ARG A 72 -8.98 10.65 27.27
C ARG A 72 -10.39 11.08 26.88
N TYR A 73 -11.10 10.21 26.18
CA TYR A 73 -12.42 10.46 25.65
C TYR A 73 -13.38 9.35 26.09
N PRO A 74 -14.52 9.67 26.71
CA PRO A 74 -15.47 8.67 27.21
C PRO A 74 -16.27 8.04 26.05
N ILE A 75 -15.59 7.27 25.23
CA ILE A 75 -16.18 6.46 24.15
C ILE A 75 -16.01 4.97 24.46
N PRO A 76 -17.01 4.10 24.24
CA PRO A 76 -16.86 2.67 24.40
C PRO A 76 -16.04 2.07 23.25
N ALA A 77 -15.31 0.98 23.51
CA ALA A 77 -14.55 0.26 22.47
C ALA A 77 -15.44 -0.16 21.28
N ASP A 78 -16.68 -0.57 21.56
CA ASP A 78 -17.66 -0.97 20.54
C ASP A 78 -17.98 0.14 19.54
N ALA A 79 -17.85 1.40 19.92
CA ALA A 79 -18.00 2.52 19.01
C ALA A 79 -16.95 2.50 17.88
N VAL A 80 -15.71 2.10 18.19
CA VAL A 80 -14.65 1.93 17.20
C VAL A 80 -14.87 0.64 16.41
N LEU A 81 -15.17 -0.46 17.12
CA LEU A 81 -15.35 -1.78 16.51
C LEU A 81 -16.51 -1.81 15.51
N HIS A 82 -17.53 -0.97 15.71
CA HIS A 82 -18.62 -0.81 14.74
C HIS A 82 -18.13 -0.50 13.32
N TYR A 83 -17.11 0.34 13.19
CA TYR A 83 -16.55 0.73 11.88
C TYR A 83 -15.56 -0.28 11.31
N THR A 84 -15.20 -1.33 12.05
CA THR A 84 -14.24 -2.34 11.60
C THR A 84 -14.88 -3.61 11.01
N LYS A 85 -16.23 -3.72 11.04
CA LYS A 85 -16.97 -4.95 10.67
C LYS A 85 -16.63 -5.50 9.28
N SER A 86 -16.31 -4.64 8.31
CA SER A 86 -15.92 -5.03 6.96
C SER A 86 -14.41 -5.08 6.74
N SER A 87 -13.60 -4.79 7.76
CA SER A 87 -12.14 -4.72 7.66
C SER A 87 -11.47 -5.86 8.43
N LYS A 88 -10.39 -6.41 7.86
CA LYS A 88 -9.53 -7.39 8.55
C LYS A 88 -8.56 -6.74 9.53
N SER A 89 -8.43 -5.42 9.51
CA SER A 89 -7.55 -4.64 10.38
C SER A 89 -8.27 -3.44 10.95
N ILE A 90 -7.77 -2.92 12.07
CA ILE A 90 -8.22 -1.68 12.68
C ILE A 90 -7.23 -0.58 12.32
N PHE A 91 -7.73 0.56 11.85
CA PHE A 91 -6.94 1.72 11.44
C PHE A 91 -7.26 2.92 12.31
N LYS A 92 -6.35 3.89 12.39
CA LYS A 92 -6.57 5.16 13.11
C LYS A 92 -7.85 5.86 12.66
N GLN A 93 -8.18 5.76 11.39
CA GLN A 93 -9.39 6.33 10.80
C GLN A 93 -10.69 5.76 11.39
N HIS A 94 -10.70 4.47 11.79
CA HIS A 94 -11.84 3.89 12.50
C HIS A 94 -12.02 4.52 13.89
N ILE A 95 -10.91 4.79 14.59
CA ILE A 95 -10.91 5.47 15.88
C ILE A 95 -11.39 6.91 15.71
N MET A 96 -10.83 7.63 14.75
CA MET A 96 -11.26 9.01 14.45
C MET A 96 -12.73 9.07 14.04
N ARG A 97 -13.24 8.09 13.29
CA ARG A 97 -14.65 8.03 12.92
C ARG A 97 -15.57 7.89 14.15
N ALA A 98 -15.16 7.10 15.13
CA ALA A 98 -15.87 7.01 16.40
C ALA A 98 -15.86 8.35 17.15
N LEU A 99 -14.69 9.02 17.23
CA LEU A 99 -14.58 10.34 17.86
C LEU A 99 -15.45 11.41 17.17
N VAL A 100 -15.50 11.41 15.85
CA VAL A 100 -16.40 12.29 15.09
C VAL A 100 -17.87 12.00 15.42
N ASN A 101 -18.26 10.72 15.43
CA ASN A 101 -19.63 10.33 15.71
C ASN A 101 -20.09 10.65 17.14
N TYR A 102 -19.15 10.67 18.09
CA TYR A 102 -19.40 11.06 19.48
C TYR A 102 -19.22 12.56 19.77
N GLY A 103 -18.94 13.38 18.73
CA GLY A 103 -18.82 14.83 18.82
C GLY A 103 -17.50 15.34 19.41
N TYR A 104 -16.48 14.48 19.54
CA TYR A 104 -15.15 14.86 20.02
C TYR A 104 -14.21 15.37 18.92
N ALA A 105 -14.56 15.15 17.66
CA ALA A 105 -13.88 15.70 16.50
C ALA A 105 -14.90 16.09 15.44
N THR A 106 -14.58 17.06 14.59
CA THR A 106 -15.44 17.51 13.50
C THR A 106 -15.14 16.78 12.19
N GLU A 107 -13.94 16.22 12.06
CA GLU A 107 -13.43 15.62 10.83
C GLU A 107 -12.45 14.49 11.15
N LEU A 108 -12.14 13.65 10.15
CA LEU A 108 -11.23 12.53 10.32
C LEU A 108 -9.75 12.96 10.38
N TYR A 109 -9.41 14.02 9.65
CA TYR A 109 -8.08 14.61 9.55
C TYR A 109 -8.18 16.07 9.94
N GLY A 110 -7.57 16.45 11.05
CA GLY A 110 -7.60 17.78 11.63
C GLY A 110 -6.94 17.79 13.00
N SER A 111 -7.15 18.86 13.77
CA SER A 111 -6.43 19.12 15.02
C SER A 111 -6.48 17.96 16.03
N VAL A 112 -7.62 17.27 16.16
CA VAL A 112 -7.77 16.11 17.06
C VAL A 112 -6.93 14.92 16.55
N ASN A 113 -6.99 14.64 15.25
CA ASN A 113 -6.17 13.59 14.65
C ASN A 113 -4.67 13.88 14.85
N ASP A 114 -4.26 15.12 14.60
CA ASP A 114 -2.86 15.53 14.74
C ASP A 114 -2.38 15.42 16.18
N LYS A 115 -3.17 15.89 17.13
CA LYS A 115 -2.90 15.75 18.57
C LYS A 115 -2.73 14.28 18.97
N LEU A 116 -3.60 13.39 18.50
CA LEU A 116 -3.61 12.00 18.94
C LEU A 116 -2.65 11.10 18.16
N PHE A 117 -2.46 11.34 16.88
CA PHE A 117 -1.83 10.36 15.98
C PHE A 117 -0.76 10.92 15.06
N ALA A 118 -0.38 12.21 15.14
CA ALA A 118 0.72 12.74 14.35
C ALA A 118 2.04 12.03 14.68
N TYR A 119 2.78 11.67 13.66
CA TYR A 119 4.10 11.07 13.83
C TYR A 119 5.14 12.17 14.03
N PRO A 120 6.12 12.00 14.95
CA PRO A 120 6.30 10.85 15.84
C PRO A 120 5.63 10.97 17.22
N ASN A 121 5.00 12.11 17.55
CA ASN A 121 4.71 12.53 18.94
C ASN A 121 3.21 12.52 19.30
N GLY A 122 2.34 11.94 18.49
CA GLY A 122 0.89 11.85 18.80
C GLY A 122 0.64 11.14 20.13
N GLU A 123 -0.19 11.73 21.00
CA GLU A 123 -0.43 11.28 22.38
C GLU A 123 -0.94 9.83 22.50
N CYS A 124 -1.65 9.35 21.47
CA CYS A 124 -2.19 8.01 21.40
C CYS A 124 -1.51 7.16 20.32
N LEU A 125 -0.51 7.71 19.63
CA LEU A 125 0.19 6.98 18.59
C LEU A 125 0.91 5.77 19.18
N VAL A 126 0.74 4.63 18.52
CA VAL A 126 1.53 3.42 18.73
C VAL A 126 2.23 3.09 17.43
N THR A 127 3.54 3.15 17.44
CA THR A 127 4.38 2.81 16.28
C THR A 127 4.55 1.30 16.18
N ARG A 128 4.79 0.83 14.96
CA ARG A 128 5.08 -0.58 14.68
C ARG A 128 6.36 -0.70 13.87
N GLU A 129 7.00 -1.83 14.01
CA GLU A 129 8.09 -2.19 13.13
C GLU A 129 7.56 -2.64 11.76
N TYR A 130 8.25 -2.21 10.73
CA TYR A 130 8.01 -2.63 9.35
C TYR A 130 9.13 -3.56 8.90
N PRO A 131 8.85 -4.53 8.02
CA PRO A 131 9.89 -5.38 7.43
C PRO A 131 10.87 -4.53 6.61
N ASP A 132 12.11 -5.01 6.51
CA ASP A 132 13.12 -4.40 5.64
C ASP A 132 12.67 -4.40 4.17
N VAL A 133 12.95 -3.33 3.45
CA VAL A 133 12.52 -3.16 2.06
C VAL A 133 13.08 -4.24 1.14
N ASN A 134 14.34 -4.65 1.34
CA ASN A 134 14.96 -5.71 0.54
C ASN A 134 14.28 -7.05 0.77
N PHE A 135 13.94 -7.38 2.03
CA PHE A 135 13.17 -8.57 2.35
C PHE A 135 11.81 -8.59 1.64
N VAL A 136 11.10 -7.46 1.61
CA VAL A 136 9.80 -7.35 0.94
C VAL A 136 9.95 -7.56 -0.57
N LEU A 137 10.95 -6.94 -1.19
CA LEU A 137 11.23 -7.10 -2.63
C LEU A 137 11.59 -8.55 -2.99
N ASP A 138 12.47 -9.18 -2.22
CA ASP A 138 12.85 -10.59 -2.42
C ASP A 138 11.62 -11.52 -2.30
N LEU A 139 10.70 -11.20 -1.39
CA LEU A 139 9.46 -11.94 -1.22
C LEU A 139 8.52 -11.78 -2.43
N ILE A 140 8.37 -10.55 -2.96
CA ILE A 140 7.59 -10.26 -4.17
C ILE A 140 8.17 -11.04 -5.37
N HIS A 141 9.48 -11.02 -5.56
CA HIS A 141 10.14 -11.77 -6.63
C HIS A 141 9.96 -13.28 -6.47
N SER A 142 10.02 -13.79 -5.24
CA SER A 142 9.73 -15.21 -4.95
C SER A 142 8.30 -15.58 -5.31
N ALA A 143 7.36 -14.66 -5.09
CA ALA A 143 5.95 -14.80 -5.45
C ALA A 143 5.69 -14.63 -6.96
N LYS A 144 6.72 -14.32 -7.77
CA LYS A 144 6.59 -13.99 -9.19
C LYS A 144 5.59 -12.85 -9.44
N GLY A 145 5.53 -11.88 -8.54
CA GLY A 145 4.84 -10.61 -8.70
C GLY A 145 5.67 -9.61 -9.47
N VAL A 146 5.05 -8.52 -9.92
CA VAL A 146 5.72 -7.35 -10.48
C VAL A 146 5.90 -6.33 -9.36
N ALA A 147 7.15 -5.92 -9.09
CA ALA A 147 7.52 -5.03 -7.99
C ALA A 147 7.58 -3.57 -8.46
N VAL A 148 6.72 -2.71 -7.95
CA VAL A 148 6.69 -1.29 -8.29
C VAL A 148 6.82 -0.46 -7.01
N MET A 149 7.73 0.52 -6.98
CA MET A 149 7.80 1.46 -5.87
C MET A 149 6.62 2.41 -5.91
N ALA A 150 5.78 2.37 -4.87
CA ALA A 150 4.61 3.24 -4.75
C ALA A 150 5.04 4.66 -4.37
N HIS A 151 4.41 5.65 -4.96
CA HIS A 151 4.49 7.09 -4.62
C HIS A 151 5.80 7.54 -3.92
N PRO A 152 6.98 7.39 -4.55
CA PRO A 152 8.30 7.61 -3.90
C PRO A 152 8.47 9.02 -3.33
N VAL A 153 7.76 10.01 -3.85
CA VAL A 153 7.80 11.40 -3.37
C VAL A 153 7.16 11.54 -1.98
N MET A 154 6.10 10.79 -1.69
CA MET A 154 5.34 10.89 -0.43
C MET A 154 6.22 10.73 0.82
N PHE A 155 7.21 9.84 0.77
CA PHE A 155 8.11 9.56 1.90
C PHE A 155 9.55 10.02 1.63
N ASN A 156 9.76 10.88 0.63
CA ASN A 156 11.08 11.38 0.22
C ASN A 156 12.10 10.25 -0.08
N ASN A 157 11.65 9.23 -0.81
CA ASN A 157 12.42 8.01 -1.08
C ASN A 157 13.18 8.03 -2.42
N THR A 158 13.48 9.20 -2.98
CA THR A 158 14.14 9.28 -4.30
C THR A 158 15.53 8.64 -4.32
N GLU A 159 16.31 8.80 -3.26
CA GLU A 159 17.65 8.15 -3.17
C GLU A 159 17.53 6.62 -3.04
N LEU A 160 16.59 6.14 -2.23
CA LEU A 160 16.30 4.71 -2.13
C LEU A 160 15.83 4.15 -3.47
N LEU A 161 14.97 4.89 -4.19
CA LEU A 161 14.50 4.50 -5.51
C LEU A 161 15.67 4.22 -6.46
N LEU A 162 16.63 5.14 -6.57
CA LEU A 162 17.81 5.00 -7.43
C LEU A 162 18.67 3.79 -7.00
N GLU A 163 18.91 3.62 -5.71
CA GLU A 163 19.66 2.48 -5.17
C GLU A 163 18.99 1.13 -5.52
N LEU A 164 17.67 1.05 -5.42
CA LEU A 164 16.92 -0.17 -5.75
C LEU A 164 16.86 -0.43 -7.26
N ILE A 165 16.86 0.61 -8.08
CA ILE A 165 16.95 0.50 -9.55
C ILE A 165 18.32 -0.05 -9.95
N GLU A 166 19.40 0.54 -9.45
CA GLU A 166 20.78 0.08 -9.70
C GLU A 166 20.98 -1.38 -9.26
N ALA A 167 20.33 -1.78 -8.17
CA ALA A 167 20.35 -3.16 -7.69
C ALA A 167 19.45 -4.12 -8.51
N GLY A 168 18.71 -3.62 -9.51
CA GLY A 168 17.81 -4.43 -10.35
C GLY A 168 16.62 -5.02 -9.58
N LYS A 169 16.17 -4.36 -8.52
CA LYS A 169 15.12 -4.87 -7.61
C LYS A 169 13.71 -4.38 -7.94
N LEU A 170 13.57 -3.40 -8.83
CA LEU A 170 12.28 -2.83 -9.21
C LEU A 170 11.96 -3.13 -10.67
N ASP A 171 10.70 -3.43 -10.94
CA ASP A 171 10.14 -3.57 -12.28
C ASP A 171 9.49 -2.27 -12.76
N GLY A 172 9.17 -1.33 -11.83
CA GLY A 172 8.52 -0.07 -12.17
C GLY A 172 8.47 0.94 -11.04
N ILE A 173 7.92 2.11 -11.37
CA ILE A 173 7.77 3.28 -10.49
C ILE A 173 6.34 3.82 -10.63
N GLU A 174 5.67 4.08 -9.52
CA GLU A 174 4.42 4.85 -9.53
C GLU A 174 4.76 6.34 -9.60
N ALA A 175 4.82 6.86 -10.83
CA ALA A 175 5.19 8.24 -11.09
C ALA A 175 3.98 9.19 -10.99
N TYR A 176 2.79 8.73 -11.40
CA TYR A 176 1.58 9.54 -11.38
C TYR A 176 0.81 9.29 -10.08
N HIS A 177 1.03 10.17 -9.11
CA HIS A 177 0.38 10.15 -7.81
C HIS A 177 0.12 11.58 -7.33
N TYR A 178 -0.94 11.82 -6.56
CA TYR A 178 -1.34 13.15 -6.10
C TYR A 178 -0.30 13.85 -5.22
N SER A 179 0.57 13.09 -4.55
CA SER A 179 1.64 13.65 -3.69
C SER A 179 2.81 14.25 -4.47
N ALA A 180 2.89 14.00 -5.78
CA ALA A 180 3.96 14.49 -6.64
C ALA A 180 3.49 15.65 -7.51
N THR A 181 4.26 16.74 -7.56
CA THR A 181 4.04 17.84 -8.50
C THR A 181 4.29 17.37 -9.93
N PRO A 182 3.74 18.05 -10.96
CA PRO A 182 3.99 17.70 -12.36
C PRO A 182 5.49 17.58 -12.70
N THR A 183 6.32 18.44 -12.15
CA THR A 183 7.78 18.38 -12.35
C THR A 183 8.40 17.14 -11.72
N GLN A 184 7.93 16.72 -10.54
CA GLN A 184 8.39 15.50 -9.88
C GLN A 184 7.91 14.26 -10.62
N GLN A 185 6.66 14.24 -11.09
CA GLN A 185 6.13 13.18 -11.93
C GLN A 185 6.97 13.00 -13.19
N GLN A 186 7.29 14.10 -13.88
CA GLN A 186 8.13 14.04 -15.09
C GLN A 186 9.52 13.48 -14.80
N LYS A 187 10.16 13.90 -13.70
CA LYS A 187 11.47 13.34 -13.28
C LYS A 187 11.40 11.82 -13.05
N LEU A 188 10.33 11.33 -12.40
CA LEU A 188 10.14 9.90 -12.17
C LEU A 188 9.92 9.14 -13.50
N VAL A 189 9.17 9.73 -14.43
CA VAL A 189 8.99 9.18 -15.79
C VAL A 189 10.31 9.11 -16.53
N ASP A 190 11.15 10.14 -16.44
CA ASP A 190 12.45 10.18 -17.12
C ASP A 190 13.40 9.12 -16.56
N ILE A 191 13.44 8.96 -15.22
CA ILE A 191 14.19 7.88 -14.55
C ILE A 191 13.69 6.51 -15.01
N ALA A 192 12.37 6.30 -15.05
CA ALA A 192 11.81 5.03 -15.49
C ALA A 192 12.18 4.69 -16.94
N LYS A 193 12.16 5.68 -17.84
CA LYS A 193 12.56 5.52 -19.24
C LYS A 193 14.05 5.19 -19.39
N GLU A 194 14.92 5.87 -18.64
CA GLU A 194 16.37 5.65 -18.67
C GLU A 194 16.74 4.21 -18.27
N HIS A 195 15.96 3.61 -17.36
CA HIS A 195 16.20 2.26 -16.83
C HIS A 195 15.25 1.18 -17.36
N ASP A 196 14.48 1.47 -18.41
CA ASP A 196 13.46 0.57 -19.02
C ASP A 196 12.45 0.01 -18.00
N LEU A 197 12.04 0.83 -17.03
CA LEU A 197 11.07 0.48 -16.01
C LEU A 197 9.65 0.83 -16.44
N ILE A 198 8.67 0.14 -15.87
CA ILE A 198 7.25 0.41 -16.07
C ILE A 198 6.88 1.67 -15.27
N VAL A 199 6.16 2.60 -15.92
CA VAL A 199 5.54 3.75 -15.24
C VAL A 199 4.11 3.40 -14.90
N THR A 200 3.73 3.54 -13.62
CA THR A 200 2.35 3.38 -13.19
C THR A 200 1.78 4.67 -12.61
N GLY A 201 0.47 4.70 -12.43
CA GLY A 201 -0.24 5.77 -11.75
C GLY A 201 -1.40 5.21 -10.93
N GLY A 202 -1.66 5.85 -9.79
CA GLY A 202 -2.74 5.48 -8.90
C GLY A 202 -3.29 6.69 -8.14
N SER A 203 -4.62 6.73 -7.97
CA SER A 203 -5.28 7.78 -7.18
C SER A 203 -5.19 7.56 -5.68
N ASP A 204 -4.68 6.42 -5.23
CA ASP A 204 -4.61 6.00 -3.82
C ASP A 204 -5.95 6.20 -3.09
N PHE A 205 -7.05 5.85 -3.76
CA PHE A 205 -8.40 6.09 -3.30
C PHE A 205 -8.78 5.15 -2.14
N HIS A 206 -9.13 5.75 -1.00
CA HIS A 206 -9.51 5.05 0.23
C HIS A 206 -10.99 5.26 0.63
N GLY A 207 -11.84 5.66 -0.31
CA GLY A 207 -13.25 5.91 -0.07
C GLY A 207 -13.48 7.08 0.90
N LEU A 208 -14.34 6.87 1.91
CA LEU A 208 -14.63 7.87 2.93
C LEU A 208 -13.45 8.19 3.86
N TYR A 209 -12.36 7.44 3.77
CA TYR A 209 -11.17 7.58 4.60
C TYR A 209 -10.00 8.27 3.87
N ASN A 210 -10.25 8.91 2.74
CA ASN A 210 -9.26 9.72 2.06
C ASN A 210 -8.91 10.96 2.90
N GLU A 211 -7.63 11.26 3.00
CA GLU A 211 -7.12 12.53 3.55
C GLU A 211 -7.29 13.67 2.55
N THR A 212 -7.12 13.36 1.27
CA THR A 212 -7.28 14.29 0.15
C THR A 212 -8.48 13.88 -0.72
N MET A 213 -9.13 14.85 -1.38
CA MET A 213 -10.23 14.58 -2.30
C MET A 213 -9.70 14.02 -3.63
N THR A 214 -9.20 12.79 -3.59
CA THR A 214 -8.84 12.06 -4.81
C THR A 214 -10.04 11.26 -5.33
N HIS A 215 -10.18 11.17 -6.64
CA HIS A 215 -11.22 10.37 -7.28
C HIS A 215 -10.61 9.16 -7.99
N ILE A 216 -11.38 8.07 -8.08
CA ILE A 216 -10.97 6.91 -8.87
C ILE A 216 -10.72 7.37 -10.32
N GLY A 217 -9.55 7.02 -10.87
CA GLY A 217 -9.17 7.40 -12.23
C GLY A 217 -8.58 8.80 -12.38
N SER A 218 -8.37 9.57 -11.29
CA SER A 218 -7.70 10.88 -11.36
C SER A 218 -6.21 10.78 -11.72
N MET A 219 -5.59 9.66 -11.39
CA MET A 219 -4.21 9.30 -11.74
C MET A 219 -4.21 7.91 -12.38
N THR A 220 -3.65 7.79 -13.58
CA THR A 220 -3.75 6.55 -14.38
C THR A 220 -2.43 6.21 -15.03
N THR A 221 -2.26 4.92 -15.32
CA THR A 221 -1.19 4.40 -16.17
C THR A 221 -1.61 4.55 -17.63
N ASP A 222 -0.70 5.00 -18.49
CA ASP A 222 -0.94 5.05 -19.94
C ASP A 222 -0.97 3.64 -20.57
N LYS A 223 -1.46 3.58 -21.82
CA LYS A 223 -1.64 2.29 -22.51
C LYS A 223 -0.31 1.57 -22.76
N GLU A 224 0.76 2.27 -23.11
CA GLU A 224 2.07 1.66 -23.38
C GLU A 224 2.62 0.96 -22.14
N ASN A 225 2.60 1.65 -20.99
CA ASN A 225 3.05 1.08 -19.73
C ASN A 225 2.13 -0.02 -19.20
N LEU A 226 0.82 0.08 -19.45
CA LEU A 226 -0.12 -0.99 -19.14
C LEU A 226 0.18 -2.25 -19.97
N ASP A 227 0.49 -2.11 -21.24
CA ASP A 227 0.86 -3.23 -22.13
C ASP A 227 2.21 -3.86 -21.66
N LYS A 228 3.19 -3.05 -21.25
CA LYS A 228 4.44 -3.53 -20.63
C LYS A 228 4.16 -4.34 -19.35
N LEU A 229 3.28 -3.85 -18.48
CA LEU A 229 2.88 -4.53 -17.25
C LEU A 229 2.24 -5.89 -17.56
N PHE A 230 1.30 -5.97 -18.50
CA PHE A 230 0.68 -7.24 -18.90
C PHE A 230 1.68 -8.22 -19.52
N LYS A 231 2.60 -7.75 -20.32
CA LYS A 231 3.67 -8.58 -20.88
C LYS A 231 4.53 -9.21 -19.77
N LEU A 232 4.93 -8.41 -18.78
CA LEU A 232 5.73 -8.91 -17.66
C LEU A 232 4.96 -9.89 -16.78
N ILE A 233 3.69 -9.62 -16.50
CA ILE A 233 2.80 -10.55 -15.79
C ILE A 233 2.73 -11.90 -16.53
N HIS A 234 2.57 -11.87 -17.84
CA HIS A 234 2.55 -13.08 -18.67
C HIS A 234 3.87 -13.88 -18.59
N ILE A 235 5.02 -13.20 -18.69
CA ILE A 235 6.35 -13.83 -18.54
C ILE A 235 6.48 -14.49 -17.16
N ASN A 236 6.07 -13.80 -16.09
CA ASN A 236 6.13 -14.32 -14.72
C ASN A 236 5.23 -15.54 -14.53
N SER A 237 4.05 -15.55 -15.16
CA SER A 237 3.14 -16.70 -15.16
C SER A 237 3.78 -17.92 -15.84
N GLN A 238 4.40 -17.75 -16.99
CA GLN A 238 5.11 -18.84 -17.67
C GLN A 238 6.27 -19.40 -16.83
N LYS A 239 7.06 -18.51 -16.16
CA LYS A 239 8.15 -18.93 -15.26
C LYS A 239 7.62 -19.72 -14.05
N ALA A 240 6.48 -19.33 -13.49
CA ALA A 240 5.85 -20.01 -12.36
C ALA A 240 5.41 -21.44 -12.76
N ASN A 241 4.75 -21.58 -13.90
CA ASN A 241 4.29 -22.88 -14.43
C ASN A 241 5.44 -23.84 -14.75
N LYS A 242 6.52 -23.35 -15.38
CA LYS A 242 7.73 -24.16 -15.65
C LYS A 242 8.40 -24.67 -14.37
N ALA A 243 8.37 -23.89 -13.30
CA ALA A 243 8.93 -24.30 -12.01
C ALA A 243 8.07 -25.38 -11.33
N ALA A 244 6.74 -25.31 -11.43
CA ALA A 244 5.82 -26.31 -10.88
C ALA A 244 6.04 -27.70 -11.52
N VAL A 245 6.15 -27.76 -12.85
CA VAL A 245 6.38 -29.02 -13.59
C VAL A 245 7.73 -29.69 -13.25
N LYS A 246 8.74 -28.92 -12.81
CA LYS A 246 10.04 -29.46 -12.39
C LYS A 246 10.03 -30.06 -10.98
N THR A 247 9.07 -29.68 -10.14
CA THR A 247 8.98 -30.13 -8.73
C THR A 247 8.17 -31.43 -8.61
N GLU A 248 7.39 -31.77 -9.65
CA GLU A 248 6.57 -33.00 -9.74
C GLU A 248 7.28 -34.19 -10.43
N LYS A 249 8.51 -33.98 -10.85
CA LYS A 249 9.43 -35.02 -11.38
C LYS A 249 10.54 -35.33 -10.39
#